data_063e602947864ea126a5b12447200b32
#
_entry.id   063e602947864ea126a5b12447200b32
#
_cell.length_a   1.000
_cell.length_b   1.000
_cell.length_c   1.000
_cell.angle_alpha   90.00
_cell.angle_beta   90.00
_cell.angle_gamma   90.00
#
_symmetry.space_group_name_H-M   'P 1'
#
loop_
_entity.id
_entity.type
_entity.pdbx_description
1 polymer ?
#
loop_
_entity_poly.entity_id
_entity_poly.type
_entity_poly.pdbx_seq_one_letter_code
_entity_poly.pdbx_strand_id
1 'polypeptide(L)'
;ADLKKLKNIRLVGEELIGKKNVKDVDLSKLLFCLPEGIGNGHWLNHKLREDYHLEMEMEAERYVLGISSVCDSQNGMRRLIKAMGEIDAQVPSEKRREWEKRFVIDKEDMPVQKITIAEALEKSTKKVLLNQSEGEISAEFVYLYPPGIPLLTPGEKISKSLLRALDRYR
;
A
#
# COMPACT_ATOMS: atom_id res chain seq x y z
N ALA A 1 -14.61 3.99 17.90
CA ALA A 1 -14.58 5.34 18.53
C ALA A 1 -13.16 5.75 18.94
N ASP A 2 -12.39 4.86 19.61
CA ASP A 2 -11.08 5.25 20.18
C ASP A 2 -9.96 5.38 19.15
N LEU A 3 -9.93 4.55 18.13
CA LEU A 3 -8.95 4.66 17.03
C LEU A 3 -9.11 5.96 16.20
N LYS A 4 -10.28 6.61 16.24
CA LYS A 4 -10.48 7.94 15.61
C LYS A 4 -9.84 9.09 16.41
N LYS A 5 -9.35 8.82 17.66
CA LYS A 5 -8.68 9.82 18.52
C LYS A 5 -7.16 9.90 18.32
N LEU A 6 -6.58 9.06 17.47
CA LEU A 6 -5.17 9.11 17.13
C LEU A 6 -4.81 10.49 16.57
N LYS A 7 -3.66 11.03 16.97
CA LYS A 7 -3.24 12.41 16.65
C LYS A 7 -2.32 12.46 15.43
N ASN A 8 -1.47 11.49 15.29
CA ASN A 8 -0.41 11.42 14.31
C ASN A 8 -0.67 10.33 13.26
N ILE A 9 -1.05 9.13 13.69
CA ILE A 9 -1.45 8.06 12.77
C ILE A 9 -2.93 8.25 12.43
N ARG A 10 -3.27 8.19 11.16
CA ARG A 10 -4.63 8.39 10.70
C ARG A 10 -5.31 7.07 10.36
N LEU A 11 -6.39 6.74 11.06
CA LEU A 11 -7.33 5.72 10.61
C LEU A 11 -8.22 6.34 9.51
N VAL A 12 -8.10 5.81 8.30
CA VAL A 12 -8.90 6.24 7.13
C VAL A 12 -10.19 5.44 7.07
N GLY A 13 -11.32 6.10 6.80
CA GLY A 13 -12.62 5.44 6.79
C GLY A 13 -13.73 6.31 6.19
N GLU A 14 -14.85 6.42 6.91
CA GLU A 14 -16.09 7.07 6.45
C GLU A 14 -15.91 8.51 5.94
N GLU A 15 -14.88 9.21 6.37
CA GLU A 15 -14.60 10.57 5.91
C GLU A 15 -14.21 10.66 4.42
N LEU A 16 -13.99 9.52 3.77
CA LEU A 16 -13.78 9.43 2.31
C LEU A 16 -15.09 9.38 1.53
N ILE A 17 -16.20 8.96 2.16
CA ILE A 17 -17.49 8.84 1.48
C ILE A 17 -17.91 10.20 0.90
N GLY A 18 -18.28 10.20 -0.38
CA GLY A 18 -18.63 11.40 -1.12
C GLY A 18 -17.44 12.18 -1.69
N LYS A 19 -16.18 11.79 -1.38
CA LYS A 19 -14.99 12.43 -1.93
C LYS A 19 -14.41 11.58 -3.07
N LYS A 20 -13.96 12.23 -4.16
CA LYS A 20 -13.28 11.58 -5.30
C LYS A 20 -13.98 10.32 -5.81
N ASN A 21 -15.32 10.35 -5.90
CA ASN A 21 -16.16 9.23 -6.35
C ASN A 21 -16.18 8.00 -5.42
N VAL A 22 -15.73 8.11 -4.17
CA VAL A 22 -15.89 7.05 -3.17
C VAL A 22 -17.36 7.02 -2.75
N LYS A 23 -18.05 5.92 -3.06
CA LYS A 23 -19.48 5.73 -2.73
C LYS A 23 -19.68 5.17 -1.33
N ASP A 24 -18.81 4.26 -0.93
CA ASP A 24 -18.86 3.59 0.37
C ASP A 24 -17.47 3.07 0.77
N VAL A 25 -17.29 2.70 2.05
CA VAL A 25 -16.07 2.13 2.59
C VAL A 25 -16.39 0.90 3.44
N ASP A 26 -15.59 -0.14 3.30
CA ASP A 26 -15.67 -1.34 4.14
C ASP A 26 -14.99 -1.06 5.49
N LEU A 27 -15.79 -0.88 6.54
CA LEU A 27 -15.30 -0.59 7.88
C LEU A 27 -14.58 -1.77 8.55
N SER A 28 -14.64 -2.97 7.98
CA SER A 28 -13.80 -4.08 8.43
C SER A 28 -12.34 -3.91 8.04
N LYS A 29 -12.06 -3.04 7.09
CA LYS A 29 -10.72 -2.69 6.62
C LYS A 29 -10.17 -1.52 7.45
N LEU A 30 -9.25 -1.81 8.34
CA LEU A 30 -8.63 -0.82 9.23
C LEU A 30 -7.35 -0.28 8.58
N LEU A 31 -7.49 0.79 7.80
CA LEU A 31 -6.37 1.42 7.09
C LEU A 31 -5.73 2.51 7.96
N PHE A 32 -4.54 2.20 8.49
CA PHE A 32 -3.72 3.14 9.26
C PHE A 32 -2.65 3.76 8.37
N CYS A 33 -2.74 5.05 8.16
CA CYS A 33 -1.76 5.81 7.38
C CYS A 33 -0.78 6.54 8.28
N LEU A 34 0.51 6.55 7.90
CA LEU A 34 1.57 7.24 8.62
C LEU A 34 1.97 8.54 7.92
N PRO A 35 2.30 9.59 8.69
CA PRO A 35 2.90 10.81 8.16
C PRO A 35 4.31 10.56 7.63
N GLU A 36 4.74 11.41 6.71
CA GLU A 36 6.10 11.37 6.16
C GLU A 36 7.14 11.67 7.23
N GLY A 37 8.23 10.87 7.25
CA GLY A 37 9.37 11.08 8.13
C GLY A 37 9.24 10.52 9.55
N ILE A 38 8.18 9.76 9.87
CA ILE A 38 7.97 9.19 11.22
C ILE A 38 8.26 7.69 11.26
N GLY A 39 8.46 7.08 10.16
CA GLY A 39 8.53 5.67 9.93
C GLY A 39 7.76 5.33 8.66
N ASN A 40 7.73 4.09 8.33
CA ASN A 40 6.94 3.57 7.22
C ASN A 40 6.00 2.47 7.71
N GLY A 41 5.15 1.94 6.82
CA GLY A 41 4.24 0.86 7.18
C GLY A 41 4.98 -0.39 7.67
N HIS A 42 6.16 -0.69 7.11
CA HIS A 42 7.00 -1.81 7.56
C HIS A 42 7.40 -1.65 9.04
N TRP A 43 7.85 -0.45 9.43
CA TRP A 43 8.17 -0.14 10.81
C TRP A 43 6.95 -0.31 11.73
N LEU A 44 5.78 0.23 11.32
CA LEU A 44 4.56 0.12 12.11
C LEU A 44 4.12 -1.34 12.27
N ASN A 45 4.11 -2.10 11.16
CA ASN A 45 3.73 -3.52 11.19
C ASN A 45 4.69 -4.34 12.05
N HIS A 46 6.01 -4.13 11.91
CA HIS A 46 7.02 -4.77 12.74
C HIS A 46 6.79 -4.49 14.23
N LYS A 47 6.54 -3.21 14.61
CA LYS A 47 6.22 -2.88 16.00
C LYS A 47 4.94 -3.57 16.50
N LEU A 48 3.89 -3.56 15.70
CA LEU A 48 2.62 -4.21 16.07
C LEU A 48 2.81 -5.71 16.29
N ARG A 49 3.61 -6.37 15.45
CA ARG A 49 3.92 -7.80 15.55
C ARG A 49 4.77 -8.12 16.78
N GLU A 50 5.93 -7.47 16.92
CA GLU A 50 6.92 -7.82 17.95
C GLU A 50 6.50 -7.35 19.35
N ASP A 51 6.04 -6.10 19.48
CA ASP A 51 5.78 -5.51 20.79
C ASP A 51 4.37 -5.84 21.30
N TYR A 52 3.40 -6.06 20.39
CA TYR A 52 1.98 -6.20 20.75
C TYR A 52 1.34 -7.50 20.29
N HIS A 53 2.08 -8.36 19.56
CA HIS A 53 1.58 -9.62 18.99
C HIS A 53 0.29 -9.43 18.17
N LEU A 54 0.30 -8.41 17.30
CA LEU A 54 -0.76 -8.07 16.38
C LEU A 54 -0.27 -8.25 14.95
N GLU A 55 -0.92 -9.15 14.23
CA GLU A 55 -0.63 -9.40 12.81
C GLU A 55 -1.58 -8.58 11.96
N MET A 56 -1.02 -7.87 10.98
CA MET A 56 -1.79 -7.07 10.03
C MET A 56 -1.85 -7.79 8.69
N GLU A 57 -2.85 -7.46 7.88
CA GLU A 57 -3.06 -8.09 6.57
C GLU A 57 -1.97 -7.72 5.55
N MET A 58 -1.62 -6.44 5.53
CA MET A 58 -0.59 -5.95 4.61
C MET A 58 0.01 -4.64 5.09
N GLU A 59 1.18 -4.35 4.56
CA GLU A 59 1.92 -3.12 4.80
C GLU A 59 2.44 -2.53 3.49
N ALA A 60 2.62 -1.23 3.47
CA ALA A 60 3.27 -0.50 2.38
C ALA A 60 4.05 0.67 2.97
N GLU A 61 4.76 1.41 2.12
CA GLU A 61 5.62 2.52 2.59
C GLU A 61 4.88 3.48 3.54
N ARG A 62 3.60 3.77 3.31
CA ARG A 62 2.87 4.82 4.03
C ARG A 62 1.65 4.34 4.81
N TYR A 63 1.38 3.07 4.82
CA TYR A 63 0.21 2.55 5.53
C TYR A 63 0.38 1.10 5.98
N VAL A 64 -0.48 0.73 6.92
CA VAL A 64 -0.71 -0.65 7.34
C VAL A 64 -2.21 -0.91 7.27
N LEU A 65 -2.60 -2.05 6.72
CA LEU A 65 -3.98 -2.50 6.62
C LEU A 65 -4.22 -3.67 7.57
N GLY A 66 -5.16 -3.52 8.48
CA GLY A 66 -5.73 -4.61 9.24
C GLY A 66 -7.09 -5.02 8.68
N ILE A 67 -7.45 -6.28 8.83
CA ILE A 67 -8.80 -6.77 8.56
C ILE A 67 -9.41 -7.22 9.87
N SER A 68 -10.56 -6.66 10.23
CA SER A 68 -11.36 -7.13 11.36
C SER A 68 -12.49 -8.03 10.89
N SER A 69 -12.82 -9.02 11.70
CA SER A 69 -13.85 -9.99 11.40
C SER A 69 -14.72 -10.30 12.63
N VAL A 70 -15.78 -11.08 12.43
CA VAL A 70 -16.63 -11.57 13.53
C VAL A 70 -15.88 -12.52 14.47
N CYS A 71 -14.72 -13.04 14.08
CA CYS A 71 -13.89 -13.92 14.89
C CYS A 71 -12.95 -13.15 15.82
N ASP A 72 -12.84 -11.84 15.67
CA ASP A 72 -11.98 -11.03 16.53
C ASP A 72 -12.56 -10.86 17.94
N SER A 73 -11.75 -11.17 18.93
CA SER A 73 -12.16 -11.02 20.31
C SER A 73 -12.12 -9.55 20.75
N GLN A 74 -12.97 -9.21 21.73
CA GLN A 74 -12.91 -7.88 22.34
C GLN A 74 -11.53 -7.58 22.95
N ASN A 75 -10.81 -8.58 23.45
CA ASN A 75 -9.45 -8.42 23.96
C ASN A 75 -8.45 -8.09 22.85
N GLY A 76 -8.58 -8.74 21.68
CA GLY A 76 -7.78 -8.41 20.50
C GLY A 76 -7.97 -6.96 20.08
N MET A 77 -9.22 -6.51 19.99
CA MET A 77 -9.53 -5.12 19.64
C MET A 77 -9.04 -4.11 20.69
N ARG A 78 -9.15 -4.42 21.98
CA ARG A 78 -8.59 -3.56 23.04
C ARG A 78 -7.07 -3.48 22.95
N ARG A 79 -6.40 -4.60 22.65
CA ARG A 79 -4.94 -4.64 22.44
C ARG A 79 -4.54 -3.78 21.26
N LEU A 80 -5.27 -3.85 20.13
CA LEU A 80 -5.03 -2.99 18.96
C LEU A 80 -5.18 -1.50 19.31
N ILE A 81 -6.28 -1.13 20.00
CA ILE A 81 -6.52 0.26 20.42
C ILE A 81 -5.39 0.76 21.30
N LYS A 82 -4.97 -0.05 22.29
CA LYS A 82 -3.87 0.28 23.19
C LYS A 82 -2.56 0.46 22.41
N ALA A 83 -2.19 -0.51 21.59
CA ALA A 83 -0.98 -0.49 20.80
C ALA A 83 -0.90 0.76 19.90
N MET A 84 -1.96 1.02 19.15
CA MET A 84 -2.02 2.18 18.26
C MET A 84 -1.93 3.51 19.03
N GLY A 85 -2.56 3.61 20.19
CA GLY A 85 -2.48 4.80 21.04
C GLY A 85 -1.07 5.04 21.61
N GLU A 86 -0.39 3.97 22.06
CA GLU A 86 0.98 4.05 22.59
C GLU A 86 1.99 4.39 21.48
N ILE A 87 1.84 3.79 20.29
CA ILE A 87 2.69 4.10 19.13
C ILE A 87 2.44 5.55 18.66
N ASP A 88 1.18 5.97 18.55
CA ASP A 88 0.81 7.33 18.12
C ASP A 88 1.38 8.41 19.05
N ALA A 89 1.41 8.13 20.36
CA ALA A 89 1.99 9.06 21.34
C ALA A 89 3.51 9.22 21.22
N GLN A 90 4.20 8.24 20.65
CA GLN A 90 5.66 8.30 20.40
C GLN A 90 6.02 9.06 19.12
N VAL A 91 5.02 9.36 18.30
CA VAL A 91 5.20 10.05 17.03
C VAL A 91 5.34 11.57 17.26
N PRO A 92 6.42 12.24 16.79
CA PRO A 92 6.59 13.68 16.96
C PRO A 92 5.51 14.49 16.24
N SER A 93 4.84 15.39 16.97
CA SER A 93 3.69 16.17 16.47
C SER A 93 4.04 17.21 15.40
N GLU A 94 5.31 17.56 15.24
CA GLU A 94 5.74 18.65 14.36
C GLU A 94 5.67 18.32 12.86
N LYS A 95 5.60 17.04 12.50
CA LYS A 95 5.59 16.57 11.10
C LYS A 95 4.19 16.39 10.49
N ARG A 96 3.14 16.81 11.16
CA ARG A 96 1.73 16.62 10.79
C ARG A 96 1.28 17.31 9.48
N ARG A 97 2.05 18.28 8.97
CA ARG A 97 1.60 19.18 7.88
C ARG A 97 1.78 18.67 6.46
N GLU A 98 2.47 17.55 6.24
CA GLU A 98 2.82 17.08 4.89
C GLU A 98 1.88 16.04 4.28
N TRP A 99 0.81 15.66 4.99
CA TRP A 99 -0.14 14.64 4.55
C TRP A 99 -0.92 14.97 3.27
N GLU A 100 -1.12 16.24 2.98
CA GLU A 100 -2.09 16.64 1.95
C GLU A 100 -1.54 16.58 0.51
N LYS A 101 -0.25 16.36 0.30
CA LYS A 101 0.36 16.63 -1.00
C LYS A 101 0.83 15.46 -1.86
N ARG A 102 0.85 14.19 -1.42
CA ARG A 102 1.48 13.14 -2.23
C ARG A 102 0.83 11.74 -2.17
N PHE A 103 -0.38 11.60 -2.66
CA PHE A 103 -0.85 10.33 -3.19
C PHE A 103 -1.40 10.55 -4.60
N VAL A 104 -0.52 10.89 -5.53
CA VAL A 104 -0.84 10.92 -6.95
C VAL A 104 0.05 9.87 -7.61
N ILE A 105 -0.54 8.74 -8.00
CA ILE A 105 0.04 7.92 -9.07
C ILE A 105 -0.08 8.81 -10.30
N ASP A 106 1.04 9.32 -10.81
CA ASP A 106 1.04 10.06 -12.06
C ASP A 106 0.48 9.15 -13.15
N LYS A 107 -0.56 9.62 -13.85
CA LYS A 107 -1.16 8.86 -14.95
C LYS A 107 -0.13 8.51 -16.05
N GLU A 108 0.94 9.29 -16.12
CA GLU A 108 2.06 9.09 -17.03
C GLU A 108 2.92 7.86 -16.69
N ASP A 109 2.84 7.38 -15.45
CA ASP A 109 3.60 6.23 -14.97
C ASP A 109 2.88 4.89 -15.17
N MET A 110 1.62 4.91 -15.58
CA MET A 110 0.89 3.67 -15.83
C MET A 110 1.38 2.98 -17.10
N PRO A 111 1.68 1.66 -17.05
CA PRO A 111 2.02 0.89 -18.21
C PRO A 111 0.95 0.99 -19.31
N VAL A 112 1.37 1.02 -20.57
CA VAL A 112 0.45 1.10 -21.72
C VAL A 112 0.31 -0.27 -22.36
N GLN A 113 -0.92 -0.81 -22.37
CA GLN A 113 -1.24 -2.05 -23.08
C GLN A 113 -1.02 -1.88 -24.58
N LYS A 114 -0.23 -2.78 -25.19
CA LYS A 114 0.10 -2.80 -26.61
C LYS A 114 -0.54 -3.96 -27.35
N ILE A 115 -0.60 -5.11 -26.70
CA ILE A 115 -1.28 -6.31 -27.17
C ILE A 115 -2.05 -6.91 -25.99
N THR A 116 -3.00 -7.77 -26.24
CA THR A 116 -3.76 -8.44 -25.18
C THR A 116 -2.85 -9.40 -24.39
N ILE A 117 -3.24 -9.71 -23.15
CA ILE A 117 -2.55 -10.70 -22.32
C ILE A 117 -2.46 -12.04 -23.05
N ALA A 118 -3.55 -12.49 -23.68
CA ALA A 118 -3.57 -13.74 -24.42
C ALA A 118 -2.55 -13.73 -25.57
N GLU A 119 -2.53 -12.68 -26.38
CA GLU A 119 -1.56 -12.54 -27.46
C GLU A 119 -0.11 -12.52 -26.97
N ALA A 120 0.15 -11.87 -25.82
CA ALA A 120 1.50 -11.83 -25.27
C ALA A 120 1.98 -13.21 -24.79
N LEU A 121 1.08 -14.01 -24.22
CA LEU A 121 1.39 -15.35 -23.72
C LEU A 121 1.58 -16.38 -24.84
N GLU A 122 0.98 -16.16 -26.00
CA GLU A 122 1.10 -17.06 -27.18
C GLU A 122 2.33 -16.76 -28.05
N LYS A 123 2.92 -15.57 -27.95
CA LYS A 123 4.08 -15.17 -28.75
C LYS A 123 5.38 -15.76 -28.20
N SER A 124 6.35 -15.92 -29.10
CA SER A 124 7.72 -16.25 -28.70
C SER A 124 8.32 -15.15 -27.82
N THR A 125 9.01 -15.53 -26.76
CA THR A 125 9.59 -14.61 -25.78
C THR A 125 11.13 -14.68 -25.79
N LYS A 126 11.77 -13.60 -25.36
CA LYS A 126 13.21 -13.53 -25.11
C LYS A 126 13.46 -13.06 -23.67
N LYS A 127 14.52 -13.54 -23.04
CA LYS A 127 14.97 -13.02 -21.74
C LYS A 127 15.87 -11.81 -21.97
N VAL A 128 15.57 -10.73 -21.23
CA VAL A 128 16.36 -9.50 -21.24
C VAL A 128 16.67 -9.08 -19.80
N LEU A 129 17.80 -8.40 -19.59
CA LEU A 129 18.10 -7.82 -18.29
C LEU A 129 17.11 -6.68 -18.01
N LEU A 130 16.67 -6.53 -16.75
CA LEU A 130 15.68 -5.53 -16.36
C LEU A 130 16.09 -4.11 -16.78
N ASN A 131 17.35 -3.74 -16.61
CA ASN A 131 17.89 -2.44 -17.01
C ASN A 131 17.98 -2.22 -18.53
N GLN A 132 17.76 -3.26 -19.34
CA GLN A 132 17.75 -3.21 -20.80
C GLN A 132 16.35 -3.43 -21.39
N SER A 133 15.33 -3.58 -20.55
CA SER A 133 13.97 -3.92 -20.96
C SER A 133 13.10 -2.71 -21.31
N GLU A 134 13.62 -1.47 -21.20
CA GLU A 134 12.87 -0.27 -21.57
C GLU A 134 12.36 -0.36 -23.01
N GLY A 135 11.06 -0.14 -23.20
CA GLY A 135 10.42 -0.16 -24.52
C GLY A 135 9.98 -1.53 -25.01
N GLU A 136 10.43 -2.62 -24.39
CA GLU A 136 9.96 -3.97 -24.69
C GLU A 136 8.51 -4.18 -24.22
N ILE A 137 7.85 -5.21 -24.76
CA ILE A 137 6.50 -5.63 -24.31
C ILE A 137 6.67 -6.80 -23.36
N SER A 138 6.11 -6.71 -22.17
CA SER A 138 6.20 -7.77 -21.18
C SER A 138 5.47 -9.03 -21.61
N ALA A 139 6.06 -10.18 -21.36
CA ALA A 139 5.41 -11.49 -21.42
C ALA A 139 5.12 -12.06 -20.02
N GLU A 140 5.49 -11.31 -18.97
CA GLU A 140 5.36 -11.76 -17.59
C GLU A 140 4.60 -10.73 -16.75
N PHE A 141 3.99 -11.21 -15.67
CA PHE A 141 3.44 -10.36 -14.61
C PHE A 141 4.54 -9.95 -13.65
N VAL A 142 4.53 -8.69 -13.23
CA VAL A 142 5.33 -8.20 -12.09
C VAL A 142 4.38 -7.70 -11.02
N TYR A 143 4.44 -8.31 -9.84
CA TYR A 143 3.56 -8.01 -8.72
C TYR A 143 4.31 -7.33 -7.58
N LEU A 144 3.63 -6.41 -6.92
CA LEU A 144 4.00 -6.00 -5.57
C LEU A 144 3.19 -6.86 -4.58
N TYR A 145 3.87 -7.65 -3.79
CA TYR A 145 3.21 -8.54 -2.83
C TYR A 145 3.75 -8.31 -1.40
N PRO A 146 2.89 -8.31 -0.38
CA PRO A 146 1.43 -8.26 -0.43
C PRO A 146 0.88 -6.89 -0.91
N PRO A 147 -0.31 -6.79 -1.53
CA PRO A 147 -1.36 -7.79 -1.69
C PRO A 147 -1.37 -8.52 -3.05
N GLY A 148 -0.37 -8.36 -3.89
CA GLY A 148 -0.35 -8.93 -5.23
C GLY A 148 -0.90 -7.98 -6.30
N ILE A 149 -0.71 -6.68 -6.13
CA ILE A 149 -1.07 -5.67 -7.13
C ILE A 149 -0.08 -5.77 -8.32
N PRO A 150 -0.58 -6.01 -9.54
CA PRO A 150 0.30 -6.03 -10.71
C PRO A 150 0.81 -4.62 -11.00
N LEU A 151 2.13 -4.49 -11.08
CA LEU A 151 2.81 -3.28 -11.58
C LEU A 151 3.01 -3.33 -13.09
N LEU A 152 3.03 -4.54 -13.64
CA LEU A 152 3.15 -4.81 -15.06
C LEU A 152 2.41 -6.11 -15.38
N THR A 153 1.68 -6.11 -16.50
CA THR A 153 0.99 -7.30 -17.01
C THR A 153 1.53 -7.69 -18.39
N PRO A 154 1.38 -8.96 -18.82
CA PRO A 154 1.72 -9.34 -20.18
C PRO A 154 1.00 -8.48 -21.22
N GLY A 155 1.72 -8.08 -22.25
CA GLY A 155 1.20 -7.19 -23.29
C GLY A 155 1.39 -5.69 -23.04
N GLU A 156 1.82 -5.30 -21.86
CA GLU A 156 2.13 -3.90 -21.55
C GLU A 156 3.57 -3.54 -21.93
N LYS A 157 3.75 -2.28 -22.37
CA LYS A 157 5.06 -1.72 -22.68
C LYS A 157 5.78 -1.32 -21.40
N ILE A 158 7.01 -1.80 -21.23
CA ILE A 158 7.88 -1.46 -20.10
C ILE A 158 8.38 -0.02 -20.27
N SER A 159 7.99 0.85 -19.32
CA SER A 159 8.40 2.26 -19.33
C SER A 159 9.63 2.49 -18.43
N LYS A 160 10.32 3.59 -18.68
CA LYS A 160 11.43 4.03 -17.83
C LYS A 160 10.99 4.37 -16.41
N SER A 161 9.79 4.92 -16.26
CA SER A 161 9.18 5.23 -14.95
C SER A 161 8.91 3.95 -14.16
N LEU A 162 8.39 2.90 -14.82
CA LEU A 162 8.20 1.60 -14.19
C LEU A 162 9.54 1.00 -13.71
N LEU A 163 10.60 1.06 -14.54
CA LEU A 163 11.91 0.56 -14.13
C LEU A 163 12.46 1.29 -12.89
N ARG A 164 12.29 2.62 -12.84
CA ARG A 164 12.65 3.41 -11.65
C ARG A 164 11.81 3.05 -10.42
N ALA A 165 10.53 2.74 -10.61
CA ALA A 165 9.67 2.30 -9.51
C ALA A 165 10.13 0.93 -8.98
N LEU A 166 10.45 -0.01 -9.86
CA LEU A 166 10.95 -1.35 -9.48
C LEU A 166 12.28 -1.29 -8.71
N ASP A 167 13.17 -0.36 -9.06
CA ASP A 167 14.44 -0.17 -8.33
C ASP A 167 14.25 0.25 -6.86
N ARG A 168 13.11 0.85 -6.51
CA ARG A 168 12.79 1.23 -5.12
C ARG A 168 12.37 0.04 -4.25
N TYR A 169 12.03 -1.09 -4.86
CA TYR A 169 11.59 -2.31 -4.18
C TYR A 169 12.69 -3.40 -4.15
N ARG A 170 13.90 -3.07 -4.58
CA ARG A 170 15.09 -3.90 -4.48
C ARG A 170 15.82 -3.70 -3.16
#